data_8d5f70fcd2b5e26577cdc3b97cd1f429
#
_entry.id   8d5f70fcd2b5e26577cdc3b97cd1f429
#
_cell.length_a   1.000
_cell.length_b   1.000
_cell.length_c   1.000
_cell.angle_alpha   90.00
_cell.angle_beta   90.00
_cell.angle_gamma   90.00
#
_symmetry.space_group_name_H-M   'P 1'
#
loop_
_entity.id
_entity.type
_entity.pdbx_description
1 polymer ?
#
loop_
_entity_poly.entity_id
_entity_poly.type
_entity_poly.pdbx_seq_one_letter_code
_entity_poly.pdbx_strand_id
1 'polypeptide(L)'
;MESISMMGSPKSLSETFLPNGINGIKDARKVTVGVIGSGDFAKSLTIRLIRCGYHVVIGSRNPKFASEFFPHVVDVTHHEDALTKTNIIFIAIHREHYTSLWDLRHLLVGKILIDVSNNMRINQYPESNAEYLASLFPDSLIVKGFNVISAWTLQLGPKDASRQVGIFKCHSYLVFCSYVVKQISYI
;
A
#
# COMPACT_ATOMS: atom_id res chain seq x y z
N MET A 1 -2.96 -54.42 24.92
CA MET A 1 -1.95 -53.34 24.72
C MET A 1 -2.11 -52.85 23.28
N GLU A 2 -2.97 -51.89 23.10
CA GLU A 2 -3.20 -51.29 21.78
C GLU A 2 -2.42 -49.99 21.70
N SER A 3 -1.57 -49.85 20.67
CA SER A 3 -0.72 -48.71 20.41
C SER A 3 -1.54 -47.60 19.73
N ILE A 4 -1.63 -46.47 20.39
CA ILE A 4 -2.25 -45.24 19.87
C ILE A 4 -1.33 -44.65 18.80
N SER A 5 -1.83 -44.66 17.57
CA SER A 5 -1.20 -44.00 16.41
C SER A 5 -1.25 -42.49 16.60
N MET A 6 -0.10 -41.82 16.46
CA MET A 6 0.05 -40.36 16.55
C MET A 6 -0.69 -39.67 15.40
N MET A 7 -1.57 -38.77 15.76
CA MET A 7 -2.20 -37.80 14.87
C MET A 7 -1.13 -36.89 14.23
N GLY A 8 -1.18 -36.78 12.91
CA GLY A 8 -0.32 -35.88 12.14
C GLY A 8 -0.56 -34.42 12.50
N SER A 9 0.53 -33.68 12.53
CA SER A 9 0.55 -32.23 12.75
C SER A 9 -0.33 -31.50 11.74
N PRO A 10 -1.06 -30.45 12.13
CA PRO A 10 -1.85 -29.67 11.19
C PRO A 10 -0.93 -28.98 10.17
N LYS A 11 -1.16 -29.21 8.90
CA LYS A 11 -0.53 -28.49 7.79
C LYS A 11 -0.79 -27.00 7.97
N SER A 12 0.26 -26.20 7.91
CA SER A 12 0.19 -24.75 8.04
C SER A 12 -0.74 -24.15 6.95
N LEU A 13 -1.66 -23.30 7.38
CA LEU A 13 -2.63 -22.56 6.56
C LEU A 13 -2.01 -21.56 5.57
N SER A 14 -0.70 -21.63 5.32
CA SER A 14 0.05 -20.61 4.56
C SER A 14 0.10 -20.82 3.05
N GLU A 15 -0.41 -21.93 2.52
CA GLU A 15 -0.20 -22.27 1.09
C GLU A 15 -1.42 -22.10 0.17
N THR A 16 -2.61 -21.72 0.69
CA THR A 16 -3.85 -21.86 -0.11
C THR A 16 -4.45 -20.56 -0.64
N PHE A 17 -3.87 -19.37 -0.38
CA PHE A 17 -4.51 -18.09 -0.75
C PHE A 17 -3.61 -17.06 -1.43
N LEU A 18 -2.61 -17.47 -2.19
CA LEU A 18 -1.91 -16.52 -3.07
C LEU A 18 -2.49 -16.62 -4.49
N PRO A 19 -2.96 -15.51 -5.08
CA PRO A 19 -3.36 -15.52 -6.49
C PRO A 19 -2.18 -15.99 -7.35
N ASN A 20 -2.45 -16.88 -8.31
CA ASN A 20 -1.46 -17.40 -9.24
C ASN A 20 -0.72 -16.27 -9.95
N GLY A 21 0.49 -15.95 -9.51
CA GLY A 21 1.32 -14.86 -10.03
C GLY A 21 2.31 -14.28 -9.03
N ILE A 22 2.20 -14.61 -7.73
CA ILE A 22 3.12 -14.09 -6.69
C ILE A 22 4.14 -15.16 -6.24
N ASN A 23 4.29 -16.24 -6.98
CA ASN A 23 5.33 -17.24 -6.73
C ASN A 23 6.71 -16.73 -7.16
N GLY A 24 7.23 -15.67 -6.51
CA GLY A 24 8.51 -15.14 -6.93
C GLY A 24 9.01 -13.89 -6.24
N ILE A 25 8.39 -13.44 -5.13
CA ILE A 25 8.94 -12.29 -4.39
C ILE A 25 10.17 -12.73 -3.58
N LYS A 26 11.18 -13.26 -4.27
CA LYS A 26 12.53 -13.42 -3.71
C LYS A 26 13.40 -12.18 -3.96
N ASP A 27 12.94 -11.26 -4.80
CA ASP A 27 13.67 -10.02 -5.10
C ASP A 27 12.68 -8.83 -5.08
N ALA A 28 12.57 -8.14 -3.94
CA ALA A 28 11.75 -6.93 -3.76
C ALA A 28 12.11 -5.84 -4.80
N ARG A 29 13.33 -5.87 -5.35
CA ARG A 29 13.83 -4.95 -6.39
C ARG A 29 13.10 -5.05 -7.73
N LYS A 30 12.28 -6.09 -7.94
CA LYS A 30 11.47 -6.29 -9.16
C LYS A 30 10.03 -5.83 -9.01
N VAL A 31 9.60 -5.46 -7.80
CA VAL A 31 8.21 -5.05 -7.57
C VAL A 31 8.04 -3.57 -7.87
N THR A 32 7.16 -3.26 -8.82
CA THR A 32 6.76 -1.88 -9.12
C THR A 32 5.51 -1.54 -8.33
N VAL A 33 5.55 -0.42 -7.61
CA VAL A 33 4.43 0.08 -6.80
C VAL A 33 3.98 1.46 -7.30
N GLY A 34 2.67 1.70 -7.28
CA GLY A 34 2.09 2.98 -7.62
C GLY A 34 1.89 3.85 -6.37
N VAL A 35 2.04 5.16 -6.52
CA VAL A 35 1.63 6.14 -5.51
C VAL A 35 0.77 7.19 -6.19
N ILE A 36 -0.49 7.28 -5.81
CA ILE A 36 -1.42 8.29 -6.31
C ILE A 36 -1.40 9.49 -5.38
N GLY A 37 -0.90 10.61 -5.90
CA GLY A 37 -0.74 11.85 -5.16
C GLY A 37 0.69 12.36 -5.14
N SER A 38 0.86 13.67 -4.89
CA SER A 38 2.16 14.37 -4.90
C SER A 38 2.39 15.27 -3.67
N GLY A 39 1.63 15.06 -2.60
CA GLY A 39 1.79 15.78 -1.33
C GLY A 39 3.01 15.29 -0.52
N ASP A 40 3.27 15.91 0.63
CA ASP A 40 4.46 15.62 1.44
C ASP A 40 4.52 14.17 1.92
N PHE A 41 3.37 13.56 2.24
CA PHE A 41 3.33 12.15 2.59
C PHE A 41 3.74 11.25 1.41
N ALA A 42 3.23 11.53 0.21
CA ALA A 42 3.58 10.79 -1.01
C ALA A 42 5.08 10.89 -1.30
N LYS A 43 5.69 12.07 -1.14
CA LYS A 43 7.14 12.29 -1.31
C LYS A 43 7.94 11.45 -0.32
N SER A 44 7.61 11.52 0.96
CA SER A 44 8.31 10.79 2.01
C SER A 44 8.17 9.27 1.86
N LEU A 45 6.97 8.80 1.51
CA LEU A 45 6.71 7.39 1.22
C LEU A 45 7.52 6.92 0.01
N THR A 46 7.55 7.70 -1.07
CA THR A 46 8.32 7.39 -2.29
C THR A 46 9.79 7.22 -1.98
N ILE A 47 10.40 8.16 -1.25
CA ILE A 47 11.81 8.08 -0.85
C ILE A 47 12.05 6.80 -0.03
N ARG A 48 11.13 6.46 0.86
CA ARG A 48 11.24 5.25 1.68
C ARG A 48 11.15 3.98 0.84
N LEU A 49 10.20 3.90 -0.08
CA LEU A 49 10.02 2.77 -1.00
C LEU A 49 11.27 2.55 -1.87
N ILE A 50 11.86 3.64 -2.41
CA ILE A 50 13.10 3.56 -3.20
C ILE A 50 14.24 3.02 -2.34
N ARG A 51 14.41 3.48 -1.11
CA ARG A 51 15.42 2.98 -0.18
C ARG A 51 15.24 1.50 0.14
N CYS A 52 14.02 1.01 0.11
CA CYS A 52 13.67 -0.41 0.27
C CYS A 52 13.87 -1.23 -1.02
N GLY A 53 14.29 -0.61 -2.12
CA GLY A 53 14.57 -1.28 -3.40
C GLY A 53 13.35 -1.46 -4.31
N TYR A 54 12.21 -0.82 -4.02
CA TYR A 54 11.05 -0.84 -4.90
C TYR A 54 11.22 0.13 -6.07
N HIS A 55 10.71 -0.25 -7.23
CA HIS A 55 10.47 0.68 -8.33
C HIS A 55 9.15 1.41 -8.10
N VAL A 56 9.17 2.75 -8.18
CA VAL A 56 7.99 3.57 -7.83
C VAL A 56 7.52 4.37 -9.03
N VAL A 57 6.22 4.32 -9.29
CA VAL A 57 5.53 5.14 -10.29
C VAL A 57 4.55 6.06 -9.59
N ILE A 58 4.69 7.36 -9.81
CA ILE A 58 3.81 8.38 -9.23
C ILE A 58 2.72 8.75 -10.23
N GLY A 59 1.48 8.66 -9.79
CA GLY A 59 0.34 9.20 -10.52
C GLY A 59 -0.03 10.60 -10.00
N SER A 60 -0.05 11.59 -10.90
CA SER A 60 -0.41 12.97 -10.58
C SER A 60 -1.36 13.54 -11.62
N ARG A 61 -2.19 14.51 -11.22
CA ARG A 61 -3.01 15.32 -12.16
C ARG A 61 -2.16 16.23 -13.02
N ASN A 62 -1.03 16.69 -12.49
CA ASN A 62 -0.05 17.50 -13.20
C ASN A 62 1.36 16.90 -13.05
N PRO A 63 1.73 15.91 -13.89
CA PRO A 63 3.00 15.21 -13.78
C PRO A 63 4.22 16.12 -13.95
N LYS A 64 4.14 17.09 -14.85
CA LYS A 64 5.24 18.05 -15.11
C LYS A 64 5.61 18.83 -13.84
N PHE A 65 4.62 19.39 -13.17
CA PHE A 65 4.83 20.10 -11.92
C PHE A 65 5.24 19.14 -10.78
N ALA A 66 4.61 17.98 -10.69
CA ALA A 66 4.92 17.00 -9.66
C ALA A 66 6.37 16.48 -9.75
N SER A 67 6.90 16.29 -10.97
CA SER A 67 8.26 15.75 -11.18
C SER A 67 9.36 16.61 -10.55
N GLU A 68 9.14 17.90 -10.36
CA GLU A 68 10.09 18.79 -9.69
C GLU A 68 10.34 18.43 -8.21
N PHE A 69 9.41 17.70 -7.59
CA PHE A 69 9.44 17.37 -6.16
C PHE A 69 9.85 15.93 -5.86
N PHE A 70 10.10 15.13 -6.90
CA PHE A 70 10.51 13.74 -6.74
C PHE A 70 11.92 13.49 -7.27
N PRO A 71 12.65 12.50 -6.74
CA PRO A 71 13.95 12.11 -7.29
C PRO A 71 13.83 11.71 -8.77
N HIS A 72 14.83 12.04 -9.59
CA HIS A 72 14.83 11.73 -11.04
C HIS A 72 14.72 10.23 -11.38
N VAL A 73 14.97 9.35 -10.42
CA VAL A 73 14.80 7.90 -10.60
C VAL A 73 13.35 7.44 -10.57
N VAL A 74 12.42 8.35 -10.25
CA VAL A 74 10.98 8.05 -10.11
C VAL A 74 10.27 8.41 -11.41
N ASP A 75 9.46 7.48 -11.91
CA ASP A 75 8.58 7.72 -13.04
C ASP A 75 7.33 8.51 -12.54
N VAL A 76 7.20 9.76 -12.96
CA VAL A 76 6.07 10.61 -12.61
C VAL A 76 5.20 10.82 -13.84
N THR A 77 3.94 10.36 -13.76
CA THR A 77 3.04 10.29 -14.90
C THR A 77 1.60 10.65 -14.52
N HIS A 78 0.67 10.57 -15.44
CA HIS A 78 -0.76 10.71 -15.15
C HIS A 78 -1.29 9.51 -14.34
N HIS A 79 -2.43 9.69 -13.65
CA HIS A 79 -3.06 8.62 -12.85
C HIS A 79 -3.27 7.35 -13.68
N GLU A 80 -3.80 7.47 -14.89
CA GLU A 80 -4.09 6.36 -15.78
C GLU A 80 -2.86 5.48 -16.05
N ASP A 81 -1.74 6.11 -16.43
CA ASP A 81 -0.49 5.39 -16.71
C ASP A 81 0.07 4.72 -15.45
N ALA A 82 0.04 5.42 -14.30
CA ALA A 82 0.49 4.86 -13.05
C ALA A 82 -0.36 3.64 -12.64
N LEU A 83 -1.67 3.74 -12.79
CA LEU A 83 -2.60 2.65 -12.50
C LEU A 83 -2.40 1.46 -13.44
N THR A 84 -2.12 1.70 -14.72
CA THR A 84 -1.87 0.64 -15.70
C THR A 84 -0.59 -0.14 -15.39
N LYS A 85 0.47 0.56 -14.98
CA LYS A 85 1.80 -0.01 -14.72
C LYS A 85 1.91 -0.77 -13.39
N THR A 86 0.95 -0.64 -12.48
CA THR A 86 1.10 -1.12 -11.09
C THR A 86 -0.12 -1.89 -10.60
N ASN A 87 0.10 -2.87 -9.71
CA ASN A 87 -0.94 -3.68 -9.08
C ASN A 87 -1.07 -3.41 -7.58
N ILE A 88 -0.06 -2.80 -6.96
CA ILE A 88 -0.06 -2.34 -5.57
C ILE A 88 0.02 -0.82 -5.61
N ILE A 89 -0.98 -0.16 -5.08
CA ILE A 89 -1.17 1.28 -5.27
C ILE A 89 -1.43 1.94 -3.92
N PHE A 90 -0.58 2.87 -3.55
CA PHE A 90 -0.79 3.72 -2.38
C PHE A 90 -1.66 4.91 -2.77
N ILE A 91 -2.80 5.06 -2.10
CA ILE A 91 -3.73 6.17 -2.30
C ILE A 91 -3.35 7.29 -1.31
N ALA A 92 -2.47 8.19 -1.77
CA ALA A 92 -1.90 9.30 -0.98
C ALA A 92 -2.53 10.64 -1.35
N ILE A 93 -3.83 10.65 -1.56
CA ILE A 93 -4.68 11.82 -1.73
C ILE A 93 -5.68 11.91 -0.58
N HIS A 94 -6.25 13.09 -0.35
CA HIS A 94 -7.30 13.25 0.64
C HIS A 94 -8.59 12.54 0.20
N ARG A 95 -9.37 12.08 1.18
CA ARG A 95 -10.65 11.38 0.98
C ARG A 95 -11.59 12.10 0.00
N GLU A 96 -11.63 13.42 0.07
CA GLU A 96 -12.48 14.28 -0.77
C GLU A 96 -12.15 14.16 -2.26
N HIS A 97 -10.97 13.62 -2.58
CA HIS A 97 -10.50 13.44 -3.96
C HIS A 97 -10.58 12.00 -4.47
N TYR A 98 -11.10 11.04 -3.69
CA TYR A 98 -11.19 9.63 -4.14
C TYR A 98 -12.05 9.48 -5.39
N THR A 99 -13.14 10.26 -5.48
CA THR A 99 -14.03 10.27 -6.65
C THR A 99 -13.33 10.70 -7.94
N SER A 100 -12.19 11.39 -7.87
CA SER A 100 -11.41 11.75 -9.07
C SER A 100 -10.82 10.53 -9.80
N LEU A 101 -10.80 9.37 -9.14
CA LEU A 101 -10.36 8.10 -9.73
C LEU A 101 -11.52 7.28 -10.31
N TRP A 102 -12.77 7.77 -10.21
CA TRP A 102 -13.96 7.01 -10.61
C TRP A 102 -13.96 6.62 -12.08
N ASP A 103 -13.54 7.53 -12.97
CA ASP A 103 -13.48 7.25 -14.40
C ASP A 103 -12.42 6.19 -14.75
N LEU A 104 -11.44 6.01 -13.87
CA LEU A 104 -10.36 5.03 -13.99
C LEU A 104 -10.62 3.72 -13.21
N ARG A 105 -11.85 3.52 -12.68
CA ARG A 105 -12.18 2.36 -11.85
C ARG A 105 -11.92 1.01 -12.54
N HIS A 106 -12.07 0.97 -13.87
CA HIS A 106 -11.80 -0.23 -14.67
C HIS A 106 -10.33 -0.68 -14.60
N LEU A 107 -9.39 0.25 -14.34
CA LEU A 107 -7.96 -0.03 -14.16
C LEU A 107 -7.64 -0.50 -12.74
N LEU A 108 -8.58 -0.41 -11.80
CA LEU A 108 -8.38 -0.75 -10.40
C LEU A 108 -8.89 -2.17 -10.06
N VAL A 109 -9.61 -2.80 -10.96
CA VAL A 109 -10.19 -4.15 -10.76
C VAL A 109 -9.10 -5.16 -10.39
N GLY A 110 -9.28 -5.87 -9.27
CA GLY A 110 -8.35 -6.88 -8.76
C GLY A 110 -7.05 -6.35 -8.18
N LYS A 111 -6.86 -5.02 -8.12
CA LYS A 111 -5.64 -4.41 -7.58
C LYS A 111 -5.74 -4.17 -6.08
N ILE A 112 -4.58 -4.03 -5.44
CA ILE A 112 -4.45 -3.71 -4.02
C ILE A 112 -4.31 -2.20 -3.87
N LEU A 113 -5.28 -1.58 -3.22
CA LEU A 113 -5.27 -0.15 -2.91
C LEU A 113 -4.97 0.04 -1.41
N ILE A 114 -3.86 0.69 -1.11
CA ILE A 114 -3.44 0.98 0.26
C ILE A 114 -3.82 2.43 0.57
N ASP A 115 -4.88 2.60 1.34
CA ASP A 115 -5.31 3.91 1.82
C ASP A 115 -4.37 4.38 2.94
N VAL A 116 -3.64 5.47 2.69
CA VAL A 116 -2.71 6.10 3.64
C VAL A 116 -3.24 7.43 4.17
N SER A 117 -4.45 7.83 3.80
CA SER A 117 -5.03 9.10 4.17
C SER A 117 -5.40 9.19 5.65
N ASN A 118 -5.45 10.40 6.16
CA ASN A 118 -5.98 10.72 7.48
C ASN A 118 -7.02 11.83 7.38
N ASN A 119 -8.04 11.74 8.24
CA ASN A 119 -8.99 12.82 8.44
C ASN A 119 -8.36 13.93 9.30
N MET A 120 -8.77 15.17 9.06
CA MET A 120 -8.32 16.34 9.83
C MET A 120 -8.87 16.34 11.26
N ARG A 121 -10.02 15.70 11.48
CA ARG A 121 -10.73 15.61 12.77
C ARG A 121 -11.12 14.17 13.06
N ILE A 122 -11.16 13.83 14.34
CA ILE A 122 -11.70 12.54 14.81
C ILE A 122 -13.21 12.51 14.51
N ASN A 123 -13.70 11.38 14.02
CA ASN A 123 -15.11 11.19 13.64
C ASN A 123 -15.64 12.23 12.63
N GLN A 124 -14.80 12.70 11.72
CA GLN A 124 -15.18 13.65 10.67
C GLN A 124 -16.25 13.08 9.73
N TYR A 125 -16.24 11.76 9.53
CA TYR A 125 -17.19 11.02 8.69
C TYR A 125 -17.72 9.81 9.46
N PRO A 126 -18.93 9.31 9.12
CA PRO A 126 -19.52 8.16 9.79
C PRO A 126 -18.75 6.85 9.53
N GLU A 127 -18.18 6.69 8.31
CA GLU A 127 -17.36 5.55 7.95
C GLU A 127 -15.88 5.95 7.82
N SER A 128 -14.98 4.98 7.94
CA SER A 128 -13.55 5.19 7.74
C SER A 128 -13.23 5.50 6.27
N ASN A 129 -12.08 6.14 6.02
CA ASN A 129 -11.63 6.42 4.66
C ASN A 129 -11.47 5.16 3.81
N ALA A 130 -11.02 4.05 4.42
CA ALA A 130 -10.88 2.78 3.74
C ALA A 130 -12.24 2.14 3.38
N GLU A 131 -13.25 2.23 4.25
CA GLU A 131 -14.61 1.78 3.96
C GLU A 131 -15.23 2.60 2.83
N TYR A 132 -15.04 3.91 2.86
CA TYR A 132 -15.49 4.78 1.76
C TYR A 132 -14.76 4.44 0.45
N LEU A 133 -13.44 4.23 0.47
CA LEU A 133 -12.69 3.82 -0.71
C LEU A 133 -13.19 2.47 -1.25
N ALA A 134 -13.51 1.51 -0.36
CA ALA A 134 -14.08 0.22 -0.73
C ALA A 134 -15.46 0.34 -1.38
N SER A 135 -16.30 1.27 -0.91
CA SER A 135 -17.61 1.52 -1.52
C SER A 135 -17.51 2.10 -2.94
N LEU A 136 -16.45 2.88 -3.21
CA LEU A 136 -16.18 3.42 -4.54
C LEU A 136 -15.59 2.38 -5.50
N PHE A 137 -14.74 1.47 -5.00
CA PHE A 137 -14.00 0.50 -5.80
C PHE A 137 -14.18 -0.92 -5.26
N PRO A 138 -15.40 -1.49 -5.37
CA PRO A 138 -15.75 -2.78 -4.75
C PRO A 138 -14.95 -3.97 -5.34
N ASP A 139 -14.48 -3.84 -6.57
CA ASP A 139 -13.69 -4.87 -7.25
C ASP A 139 -12.18 -4.79 -6.93
N SER A 140 -11.79 -3.93 -6.00
CA SER A 140 -10.40 -3.76 -5.55
C SER A 140 -10.21 -4.30 -4.13
N LEU A 141 -8.99 -4.67 -3.79
CA LEU A 141 -8.62 -5.09 -2.44
C LEU A 141 -8.16 -3.87 -1.63
N ILE A 142 -8.97 -3.42 -0.68
CA ILE A 142 -8.66 -2.21 0.09
C ILE A 142 -7.95 -2.57 1.39
N VAL A 143 -6.83 -1.88 1.62
CA VAL A 143 -6.01 -2.00 2.84
C VAL A 143 -5.86 -0.63 3.48
N LYS A 144 -6.12 -0.50 4.78
CA LYS A 144 -5.79 0.72 5.55
C LYS A 144 -4.40 0.59 6.16
N GLY A 145 -3.55 1.58 5.91
CA GLY A 145 -2.20 1.57 6.46
C GLY A 145 -1.59 2.95 6.61
N PHE A 146 -0.48 3.05 7.36
CA PHE A 146 0.34 4.26 7.50
C PHE A 146 -0.33 5.47 8.16
N ASN A 147 -1.58 5.38 8.59
CA ASN A 147 -2.34 6.50 9.16
C ASN A 147 -1.80 7.01 10.51
N VAL A 148 -0.93 6.25 11.17
CA VAL A 148 -0.28 6.64 12.44
C VAL A 148 1.16 7.11 12.24
N ILE A 149 1.66 7.13 11.00
CA ILE A 149 3.02 7.51 10.67
C ILE A 149 3.01 8.89 10.02
N SER A 150 3.76 9.84 10.56
CA SER A 150 3.92 11.14 9.92
C SER A 150 4.85 11.07 8.70
N ALA A 151 4.67 12.00 7.74
CA ALA A 151 5.58 12.16 6.60
C ALA A 151 7.04 12.34 7.06
N TRP A 152 7.24 13.09 8.13
CA TRP A 152 8.54 13.30 8.74
C TRP A 152 9.19 12.00 9.24
N THR A 153 8.43 11.16 9.93
CA THR A 153 8.92 9.86 10.42
C THR A 153 9.30 8.92 9.26
N LEU A 154 8.51 8.90 8.20
CA LEU A 154 8.83 8.14 6.99
C LEU A 154 10.16 8.60 6.35
N GLN A 155 10.41 9.90 6.32
CA GLN A 155 11.59 10.47 5.68
C GLN A 155 12.87 10.18 6.46
N LEU A 156 12.84 10.34 7.79
CA LEU A 156 14.01 10.14 8.66
C LEU A 156 14.33 8.67 8.92
N GLY A 157 13.34 7.80 8.83
CA GLY A 157 13.44 6.41 9.28
C GLY A 157 13.38 6.27 10.81
N PRO A 158 13.36 5.05 11.35
CA PRO A 158 13.32 4.81 12.77
C PRO A 158 14.64 5.27 13.41
N LYS A 159 14.56 6.20 14.36
CA LYS A 159 15.70 6.55 15.22
C LYS A 159 16.00 5.45 16.26
N ASP A 160 15.04 4.56 16.46
CA ASP A 160 15.11 3.46 17.42
C ASP A 160 14.37 2.26 16.81
N ALA A 161 15.11 1.20 16.50
CA ALA A 161 14.59 -0.05 15.94
C ALA A 161 13.59 -0.76 16.88
N SER A 162 13.52 -0.38 18.16
CA SER A 162 12.58 -0.93 19.14
C SER A 162 11.17 -0.36 19.01
N ARG A 163 10.98 0.76 18.33
CA ARG A 163 9.66 1.35 18.07
C ARG A 163 9.09 0.90 16.74
N GLN A 164 8.58 -0.32 16.70
CA GLN A 164 7.75 -0.79 15.60
C GLN A 164 6.41 -0.04 15.63
N VAL A 165 6.26 0.97 14.78
CA VAL A 165 4.97 1.62 14.55
C VAL A 165 4.30 0.90 13.38
N GLY A 166 3.66 -0.19 13.66
CA GLY A 166 2.88 -0.93 12.68
C GLY A 166 1.55 -1.30 13.27
N ILE A 167 0.53 -0.48 13.06
CA ILE A 167 -0.84 -0.89 13.34
C ILE A 167 -1.60 -0.85 12.03
N PHE A 168 -1.97 -2.04 11.58
CA PHE A 168 -2.79 -2.24 10.39
C PHE A 168 -4.10 -2.88 10.81
N LYS A 169 -5.19 -2.24 10.42
CA LYS A 169 -6.51 -2.85 10.47
C LYS A 169 -6.92 -3.14 9.04
N CYS A 170 -6.88 -4.41 8.65
CA CYS A 170 -7.39 -4.88 7.37
C CYS A 170 -8.69 -5.62 7.62
N HIS A 171 -9.73 -5.31 6.86
CA HIS A 171 -11.06 -5.91 7.06
C HIS A 171 -11.17 -7.34 6.51
N SER A 172 -10.23 -7.81 5.70
CA SER A 172 -10.34 -9.17 5.11
C SER A 172 -9.03 -9.88 4.74
N TYR A 173 -7.83 -9.21 4.76
CA TYR A 173 -6.58 -9.82 4.31
C TYR A 173 -5.38 -9.39 5.15
N LEU A 174 -5.28 -9.95 6.35
CA LEU A 174 -4.22 -9.67 7.34
C LEU A 174 -2.79 -10.05 6.90
N VAL A 175 -2.64 -11.01 5.98
CA VAL A 175 -1.33 -11.64 5.70
C VAL A 175 -0.47 -10.79 4.75
N PHE A 176 -1.05 -10.18 3.76
CA PHE A 176 -0.29 -9.43 2.75
C PHE A 176 0.17 -8.05 3.24
N CYS A 177 -0.66 -7.41 4.07
CA CYS A 177 -0.33 -6.12 4.67
C CYS A 177 0.88 -6.22 5.58
N SER A 178 1.01 -7.29 6.36
CA SER A 178 2.16 -7.50 7.24
C SER A 178 3.47 -7.74 6.48
N TYR A 179 3.42 -8.27 5.25
CA TYR A 179 4.63 -8.50 4.45
C TYR A 179 5.18 -7.21 3.84
N VAL A 180 4.35 -6.44 3.13
CA VAL A 180 4.77 -5.16 2.53
C VAL A 180 5.23 -4.19 3.60
N VAL A 181 4.54 -4.16 4.74
CA VAL A 181 4.89 -3.27 5.84
C VAL A 181 6.10 -3.76 6.61
N LYS A 182 6.26 -5.06 6.83
CA LYS A 182 7.52 -5.58 7.40
C LYS A 182 8.71 -5.15 6.57
N GLN A 183 8.66 -5.29 5.25
CA GLN A 183 9.77 -4.88 4.37
C GLN A 183 10.06 -3.38 4.46
N ILE A 184 9.04 -2.54 4.66
CA ILE A 184 9.22 -1.08 4.80
C ILE A 184 9.66 -0.69 6.23
N SER A 185 9.36 -1.50 7.25
CA SER A 185 9.66 -1.22 8.66
C SER A 185 11.02 -1.71 9.13
N TYR A 186 11.65 -2.67 8.42
CA TYR A 186 12.94 -3.26 8.79
C TYR A 186 14.17 -2.51 8.25
N ILE A 187 13.99 -1.35 7.63
CA ILE A 187 15.05 -0.48 7.16
C ILE A 187 14.81 0.92 7.77
#